data_4bd18143096b1686f3dd366fed84ee73
#
_entry.id   4bd18143096b1686f3dd366fed84ee73
#
_cell.length_a   1.000
_cell.length_b   1.000
_cell.length_c   1.000
_cell.angle_alpha   90.00
_cell.angle_beta   90.00
_cell.angle_gamma   90.00
#
_symmetry.space_group_name_H-M   'P 1'
#
loop_
_entity.id
_entity.type
_entity.pdbx_description
1 polymer ?
#
loop_
_entity_poly.entity_id
_entity_poly.type
_entity_poly.pdbx_seq_one_letter_code
_entity_poly.pdbx_strand_id
1 'polypeptide(L)'
;SPDTGGPRRTGPACSPDPDVRTGRDLTAVTDFVPASPTPRGPREVLDAASTDRESVELLHAAAREICEAEFPIEQRRFLSLVCAAFGLRRMTASREKKVRALLRGSGCSVDDYGFVWPEGADQSLLTGYRRDAFDYLSLKEIHPHELENYIRSVLLRTPPDADEETVLRAVFDGLGVRAHRLTAPVRQTLEGAILRVRRRQTAG
;
A
#
# COMPACT_ATOMS: atom_id res chain seq x y z
N SER A 1 -64.81 4.62 27.63
CA SER A 1 -63.52 4.05 28.08
C SER A 1 -62.39 4.61 27.22
N PRO A 2 -61.34 5.21 27.78
CA PRO A 2 -60.26 5.81 26.99
C PRO A 2 -59.14 4.83 26.74
N ASP A 3 -58.67 4.88 25.51
CA ASP A 3 -57.53 4.18 24.96
C ASP A 3 -56.23 4.83 25.42
N THR A 4 -55.39 4.04 26.08
CA THR A 4 -54.07 4.48 26.60
C THR A 4 -52.99 4.00 25.63
N GLY A 5 -52.65 4.87 24.65
CA GLY A 5 -51.47 4.71 23.78
C GLY A 5 -50.19 5.00 24.56
N GLY A 6 -49.39 3.95 24.88
CA GLY A 6 -48.10 4.09 25.50
C GLY A 6 -47.03 4.61 24.52
N PRO A 7 -46.05 5.38 25.00
CA PRO A 7 -45.01 5.96 24.14
C PRO A 7 -44.03 4.88 23.63
N ARG A 8 -43.81 4.89 22.32
CA ARG A 8 -42.74 4.10 21.66
C ARG A 8 -41.40 4.57 22.16
N ARG A 9 -40.66 3.69 22.83
CA ARG A 9 -39.26 3.88 23.15
C ARG A 9 -38.45 3.86 21.86
N THR A 10 -37.99 5.00 21.41
CA THR A 10 -36.90 5.13 20.44
C THR A 10 -35.63 4.71 21.16
N GLY A 11 -35.06 3.53 20.77
CA GLY A 11 -33.74 3.11 21.20
C GLY A 11 -32.68 4.10 20.74
N PRO A 12 -31.57 4.22 21.48
CA PRO A 12 -30.50 5.12 21.10
C PRO A 12 -29.93 4.67 19.74
N ALA A 13 -29.81 5.63 18.81
CA ALA A 13 -29.07 5.46 17.59
C ALA A 13 -27.63 5.08 17.94
N CYS A 14 -27.21 3.90 17.50
CA CYS A 14 -25.83 3.48 17.61
C CYS A 14 -24.99 4.43 16.73
N SER A 15 -24.36 5.40 17.35
CA SER A 15 -23.33 6.20 16.69
C SER A 15 -22.20 5.25 16.33
N PRO A 16 -21.68 5.27 15.10
CA PRO A 16 -20.52 4.44 14.77
C PRO A 16 -19.34 4.90 15.64
N ASP A 17 -18.75 3.94 16.31
CA ASP A 17 -17.57 4.11 17.16
C ASP A 17 -16.45 4.73 16.31
N PRO A 18 -15.89 5.91 16.63
CA PRO A 18 -14.87 6.56 15.82
C PRO A 18 -13.52 5.84 15.86
N ASP A 19 -13.40 4.74 16.59
CA ASP A 19 -12.13 4.00 16.79
C ASP A 19 -12.00 2.70 15.96
N VAL A 20 -12.92 2.44 15.03
CA VAL A 20 -12.70 1.40 14.02
C VAL A 20 -11.74 1.95 12.98
N ARG A 21 -10.45 1.94 13.30
CA ARG A 21 -9.38 2.06 12.30
C ARG A 21 -9.53 0.86 11.37
N THR A 22 -10.14 1.07 10.22
CA THR A 22 -10.15 0.13 9.09
C THR A 22 -8.73 0.04 8.50
N GLY A 23 -7.76 -0.29 9.34
CA GLY A 23 -6.38 -0.50 8.94
C GLY A 23 -6.22 -1.91 8.38
N ARG A 24 -5.52 -2.03 7.26
CA ARG A 24 -5.04 -3.31 6.74
C ARG A 24 -4.35 -4.10 7.85
N ASP A 25 -4.67 -5.38 8.00
CA ASP A 25 -3.92 -6.29 8.86
C ASP A 25 -2.55 -6.57 8.24
N LEU A 26 -1.50 -5.99 8.82
CA LEU A 26 -0.12 -6.12 8.37
C LEU A 26 0.48 -7.50 8.68
N THR A 27 -0.15 -8.28 9.54
CA THR A 27 0.34 -9.61 9.94
C THR A 27 -0.22 -10.73 9.06
N ALA A 28 -1.30 -10.47 8.34
CA ALA A 28 -2.01 -11.45 7.53
C ALA A 28 -1.59 -11.44 6.07
N VAL A 29 -1.85 -12.56 5.40
CA VAL A 29 -1.87 -12.63 3.94
C VAL A 29 -3.24 -12.13 3.47
N THR A 30 -3.26 -11.02 2.75
CA THR A 30 -4.48 -10.38 2.25
C THR A 30 -4.46 -10.32 0.73
N ASP A 31 -5.62 -10.19 0.10
CA ASP A 31 -5.69 -9.91 -1.32
C ASP A 31 -5.32 -8.45 -1.60
N PHE A 32 -4.64 -8.21 -2.72
CA PHE A 32 -4.30 -6.85 -3.12
C PHE A 32 -5.50 -6.21 -3.85
N VAL A 33 -5.90 -5.06 -3.35
CA VAL A 33 -6.91 -4.22 -4.01
C VAL A 33 -6.24 -2.91 -4.40
N PRO A 34 -6.06 -2.64 -5.71
CA PRO A 34 -5.49 -1.37 -6.15
C PRO A 34 -6.33 -0.19 -5.68
N ALA A 35 -5.67 0.84 -5.16
CA ALA A 35 -6.36 2.08 -4.83
C ALA A 35 -6.97 2.70 -6.10
N SER A 36 -8.24 3.05 -6.01
CA SER A 36 -8.96 3.77 -7.06
C SER A 36 -9.32 5.15 -6.52
N PRO A 37 -8.49 6.17 -6.79
CA PRO A 37 -8.66 7.47 -6.17
C PRO A 37 -9.99 8.12 -6.59
N THR A 38 -10.74 8.60 -5.60
CA THR A 38 -11.95 9.39 -5.83
C THR A 38 -11.58 10.72 -6.49
N PRO A 39 -12.22 11.12 -7.61
CA PRO A 39 -11.99 12.43 -8.20
C PRO A 39 -12.27 13.56 -7.19
N ARG A 40 -11.30 14.45 -6.98
CA ARG A 40 -11.35 15.54 -5.98
C ARG A 40 -11.40 16.92 -6.61
N GLY A 41 -11.32 17.02 -7.90
CA GLY A 41 -11.38 18.29 -8.63
C GLY A 41 -10.49 18.32 -9.86
N PRO A 42 -10.44 19.44 -10.57
CA PRO A 42 -9.59 19.62 -11.71
C PRO A 42 -8.12 19.87 -11.29
N ARG A 43 -7.21 19.78 -12.24
CA ARG A 43 -5.76 19.93 -12.00
C ARG A 43 -5.38 21.30 -11.41
N GLU A 44 -6.21 22.34 -11.64
CA GLU A 44 -6.03 23.70 -11.13
C GLU A 44 -5.96 23.73 -9.59
N VAL A 45 -6.62 22.78 -8.92
CA VAL A 45 -6.50 22.59 -7.45
C VAL A 45 -5.06 22.30 -7.04
N LEU A 46 -4.34 21.44 -7.81
CA LEU A 46 -2.92 21.17 -7.53
C LEU A 46 -2.03 22.40 -7.75
N ASP A 47 -2.40 23.27 -8.70
CA ASP A 47 -1.66 24.49 -8.97
C ASP A 47 -1.93 25.55 -7.89
N ALA A 48 -3.17 25.64 -7.39
CA ALA A 48 -3.57 26.54 -6.30
C ALA A 48 -3.10 26.11 -4.90
N ALA A 49 -2.84 24.82 -4.68
CA ALA A 49 -2.49 24.27 -3.36
C ALA A 49 -1.22 24.87 -2.71
N SER A 50 -0.43 25.67 -3.44
CA SER A 50 0.69 26.42 -2.85
C SER A 50 0.27 27.69 -2.10
N THR A 51 -0.94 28.21 -2.31
CA THR A 51 -1.44 29.49 -1.81
C THR A 51 -2.85 29.41 -1.24
N ASP A 52 -3.57 28.33 -1.51
CA ASP A 52 -4.96 28.14 -1.11
C ASP A 52 -5.10 26.95 -0.15
N ARG A 53 -5.62 27.24 1.05
CA ARG A 53 -5.78 26.26 2.12
C ARG A 53 -6.79 25.16 1.79
N GLU A 54 -7.90 25.49 1.14
CA GLU A 54 -8.93 24.53 0.77
C GLU A 54 -8.36 23.51 -0.24
N SER A 55 -7.60 23.97 -1.22
CA SER A 55 -6.86 23.12 -2.17
C SER A 55 -5.87 22.19 -1.48
N VAL A 56 -5.16 22.66 -0.44
CA VAL A 56 -4.28 21.79 0.38
C VAL A 56 -5.07 20.74 1.12
N GLU A 57 -6.20 21.08 1.72
CA GLU A 57 -7.04 20.13 2.46
C GLU A 57 -7.61 19.04 1.54
N LEU A 58 -8.04 19.39 0.33
CA LEU A 58 -8.45 18.42 -0.69
C LEU A 58 -7.31 17.47 -1.11
N LEU A 59 -6.12 18.03 -1.28
CA LEU A 59 -4.92 17.25 -1.61
C LEU A 59 -4.56 16.27 -0.48
N HIS A 60 -4.58 16.73 0.76
CA HIS A 60 -4.31 15.90 1.93
C HIS A 60 -5.37 14.82 2.14
N ALA A 61 -6.64 15.12 1.88
CA ALA A 61 -7.72 14.12 1.95
C ALA A 61 -7.54 13.02 0.91
N ALA A 62 -7.19 13.37 -0.33
CA ALA A 62 -6.88 12.39 -1.37
C ALA A 62 -5.66 11.52 -0.99
N ALA A 63 -4.64 12.14 -0.43
CA ALA A 63 -3.43 11.45 0.00
C ALA A 63 -3.71 10.41 1.10
N ARG A 64 -4.48 10.78 2.12
CA ARG A 64 -4.86 9.84 3.19
C ARG A 64 -5.68 8.68 2.66
N GLU A 65 -6.71 8.94 1.86
CA GLU A 65 -7.55 7.91 1.25
C GLU A 65 -6.73 6.88 0.47
N ILE A 66 -5.83 7.35 -0.40
CA ILE A 66 -4.97 6.47 -1.21
C ILE A 66 -3.99 5.70 -0.33
N CYS A 67 -3.38 6.38 0.65
CA CYS A 67 -2.44 5.76 1.57
C CYS A 67 -3.12 4.65 2.37
N GLU A 68 -4.27 4.91 2.98
CA GLU A 68 -5.02 3.94 3.78
C GLU A 68 -5.51 2.74 2.96
N ALA A 69 -5.83 2.96 1.68
CA ALA A 69 -6.29 1.90 0.80
C ALA A 69 -5.18 0.94 0.35
N GLU A 70 -3.92 1.41 0.22
CA GLU A 70 -2.89 0.61 -0.46
C GLU A 70 -1.55 0.50 0.30
N PHE A 71 -1.40 1.06 1.52
CA PHE A 71 -0.10 1.01 2.22
C PHE A 71 0.40 -0.43 2.49
N PRO A 72 1.73 -0.64 2.45
CA PRO A 72 2.77 0.26 2.02
C PRO A 72 2.73 0.48 0.49
N ILE A 73 2.81 1.74 0.08
CA ILE A 73 2.73 2.11 -1.33
C ILE A 73 4.03 2.82 -1.78
N GLU A 74 4.61 2.39 -2.91
CA GLU A 74 5.80 3.03 -3.46
C GLU A 74 5.54 4.51 -3.75
N GLN A 75 6.48 5.39 -3.37
CA GLN A 75 6.28 6.83 -3.35
C GLN A 75 5.87 7.43 -4.70
N ARG A 76 6.46 6.97 -5.81
CA ARG A 76 6.11 7.49 -7.13
C ARG A 76 4.72 7.05 -7.57
N ARG A 77 4.34 5.81 -7.27
CA ARG A 77 3.00 5.30 -7.49
C ARG A 77 1.99 6.11 -6.67
N PHE A 78 2.26 6.33 -5.38
CA PHE A 78 1.43 7.15 -4.50
C PHE A 78 1.19 8.54 -5.09
N LEU A 79 2.26 9.25 -5.46
CA LEU A 79 2.16 10.58 -6.07
C LEU A 79 1.36 10.57 -7.36
N SER A 80 1.51 9.52 -8.18
CA SER A 80 0.75 9.37 -9.43
C SER A 80 -0.74 9.20 -9.18
N LEU A 81 -1.13 8.42 -8.16
CA LEU A 81 -2.53 8.24 -7.77
C LEU A 81 -3.12 9.51 -7.18
N VAL A 82 -2.39 10.23 -6.33
CA VAL A 82 -2.80 11.54 -5.82
C VAL A 82 -3.04 12.51 -6.97
N CYS A 83 -2.13 12.59 -7.93
CA CYS A 83 -2.32 13.44 -9.11
C CYS A 83 -3.51 13.01 -9.97
N ALA A 84 -3.78 11.72 -10.08
CA ALA A 84 -4.91 11.18 -10.82
C ALA A 84 -6.26 11.59 -10.21
N ALA A 85 -6.35 11.75 -8.88
CA ALA A 85 -7.54 12.28 -8.20
C ALA A 85 -7.92 13.70 -8.67
N PHE A 86 -6.98 14.44 -9.26
CA PHE A 86 -7.17 15.77 -9.85
C PHE A 86 -7.07 15.76 -11.37
N GLY A 87 -7.36 14.62 -12.00
CA GLY A 87 -7.40 14.50 -13.47
C GLY A 87 -6.02 14.52 -14.16
N LEU A 88 -4.93 14.43 -13.43
CA LEU A 88 -3.57 14.48 -14.00
C LEU A 88 -3.07 13.06 -14.32
N ARG A 89 -3.00 12.72 -15.59
CA ARG A 89 -2.56 11.38 -16.04
C ARG A 89 -1.04 11.21 -16.15
N ARG A 90 -0.30 12.32 -16.25
CA ARG A 90 1.17 12.29 -16.38
C ARG A 90 1.80 13.27 -15.41
N MET A 91 2.82 12.80 -14.71
CA MET A 91 3.58 13.60 -13.76
C MET A 91 4.96 13.93 -14.34
N THR A 92 5.30 15.22 -14.38
CA THR A 92 6.66 15.68 -14.68
C THR A 92 7.50 15.71 -13.40
N ALA A 93 8.83 15.64 -13.52
CA ALA A 93 9.72 15.72 -12.36
C ALA A 93 9.54 17.00 -11.53
N SER A 94 9.29 18.14 -12.18
CA SER A 94 9.00 19.40 -11.51
C SER A 94 7.71 19.34 -10.69
N ARG A 95 6.65 18.77 -11.26
CA ARG A 95 5.37 18.60 -10.56
C ARG A 95 5.46 17.58 -9.43
N GLU A 96 6.18 16.50 -9.64
CA GLU A 96 6.48 15.53 -8.59
C GLU A 96 7.10 16.20 -7.35
N LYS A 97 8.14 17.02 -7.56
CA LYS A 97 8.79 17.77 -6.50
C LYS A 97 7.81 18.71 -5.78
N LYS A 98 6.96 19.44 -6.54
CA LYS A 98 5.95 20.36 -5.97
C LYS A 98 4.92 19.58 -5.14
N VAL A 99 4.30 18.53 -5.69
CA VAL A 99 3.28 17.74 -5.00
C VAL A 99 3.85 17.07 -3.75
N ARG A 100 5.06 16.51 -3.84
CA ARG A 100 5.77 15.94 -2.69
C ARG A 100 5.96 16.96 -1.55
N ALA A 101 6.28 18.21 -1.88
CA ALA A 101 6.41 19.27 -0.88
C ALA A 101 5.07 19.64 -0.23
N LEU A 102 3.99 19.67 -1.02
CA LEU A 102 2.63 19.98 -0.55
C LEU A 102 2.02 18.86 0.32
N LEU A 103 2.48 17.63 0.17
CA LEU A 103 2.02 16.48 0.97
C LEU A 103 2.62 16.41 2.38
N ARG A 104 3.51 17.32 2.74
CA ARG A 104 3.99 17.42 4.12
C ARG A 104 2.81 17.76 5.04
N GLY A 105 2.67 16.98 6.12
CA GLY A 105 1.54 17.15 7.05
C GLY A 105 0.22 16.55 6.56
N SER A 106 0.23 15.76 5.49
CA SER A 106 -0.98 15.05 5.00
C SER A 106 -1.43 13.89 5.90
N GLY A 107 -0.66 13.53 6.95
CA GLY A 107 -0.90 12.31 7.73
C GLY A 107 -0.30 11.05 7.09
N CYS A 108 0.67 11.23 6.18
CA CYS A 108 1.43 10.16 5.56
C CYS A 108 2.93 10.35 5.82
N SER A 109 3.63 9.25 6.07
CA SER A 109 5.08 9.21 6.27
C SER A 109 5.74 8.34 5.18
N VAL A 110 7.05 8.54 4.96
CA VAL A 110 7.83 7.75 4.01
C VAL A 110 8.93 7.03 4.79
N ASP A 111 9.07 5.73 4.57
CA ASP A 111 10.12 4.93 5.19
C ASP A 111 11.47 5.02 4.44
N ASP A 112 12.48 4.33 4.97
CA ASP A 112 13.84 4.30 4.39
C ASP A 112 13.90 3.56 3.04
N TYR A 113 12.88 2.78 2.69
CA TYR A 113 12.76 2.08 1.41
C TYR A 113 12.02 2.91 0.35
N GLY A 114 11.50 4.09 0.72
CA GLY A 114 10.75 4.96 -0.18
C GLY A 114 9.28 4.58 -0.33
N PHE A 115 8.71 3.91 0.68
CA PHE A 115 7.30 3.57 0.72
C PHE A 115 6.53 4.48 1.66
N VAL A 116 5.30 4.80 1.28
CA VAL A 116 4.39 5.68 2.00
C VAL A 116 3.49 4.84 2.90
N TRP A 117 3.32 5.33 4.12
CA TRP A 117 2.54 4.73 5.20
C TRP A 117 1.62 5.76 5.83
N PRO A 118 0.50 5.36 6.42
CA PRO A 118 -0.23 6.23 7.35
C PRO A 118 0.68 6.66 8.49
N GLU A 119 0.58 7.92 8.91
CA GLU A 119 1.37 8.42 10.04
C GLU A 119 1.04 7.64 11.32
N GLY A 120 2.09 7.22 12.03
CA GLY A 120 1.96 6.41 13.24
C GLY A 120 1.70 4.92 12.99
N ALA A 121 1.71 4.45 11.75
CA ALA A 121 1.66 3.01 11.46
C ALA A 121 2.91 2.31 11.99
N ASP A 122 2.72 1.21 12.72
CA ASP A 122 3.83 0.36 13.17
C ASP A 122 4.31 -0.55 12.04
N GLN A 123 5.36 -0.14 11.36
CA GLN A 123 5.94 -0.87 10.23
C GLN A 123 6.55 -2.22 10.63
N SER A 124 6.90 -2.40 11.91
CA SER A 124 7.46 -3.65 12.43
C SER A 124 6.46 -4.80 12.40
N LEU A 125 5.17 -4.48 12.35
CA LEU A 125 4.09 -5.45 12.22
C LEU A 125 3.94 -6.03 10.81
N LEU A 126 4.69 -5.54 9.81
CA LEU A 126 4.61 -6.06 8.45
C LEU A 126 5.25 -7.46 8.36
N THR A 127 4.51 -8.48 8.77
CA THR A 127 4.89 -9.89 8.69
C THR A 127 4.05 -10.67 7.67
N GLY A 128 2.96 -10.09 7.17
CA GLY A 128 2.16 -10.59 6.05
C GLY A 128 2.63 -10.08 4.70
N TYR A 129 1.87 -10.43 3.65
CA TYR A 129 2.06 -9.93 2.29
C TYR A 129 0.71 -9.87 1.54
N ARG A 130 0.67 -9.08 0.47
CA ARG A 130 -0.51 -8.98 -0.41
C ARG A 130 -0.40 -10.00 -1.53
N ARG A 131 -1.33 -10.96 -1.53
CA ARG A 131 -1.52 -11.90 -2.63
C ARG A 131 -1.94 -11.11 -3.88
N ASP A 132 -1.63 -11.61 -5.04
CA ASP A 132 -1.98 -11.02 -6.34
C ASP A 132 -1.46 -9.59 -6.58
N ALA A 133 -0.68 -9.00 -5.64
CA ALA A 133 -0.07 -7.69 -5.82
C ALA A 133 0.80 -7.63 -7.08
N PHE A 134 1.46 -8.72 -7.41
CA PHE A 134 2.32 -8.83 -8.57
C PHE A 134 1.59 -8.85 -9.92
N ASP A 135 0.27 -9.05 -9.93
CA ASP A 135 -0.55 -8.89 -11.13
C ASP A 135 -0.74 -7.42 -11.51
N TYR A 136 -0.57 -6.52 -10.54
CA TYR A 136 -0.83 -5.08 -10.67
C TYR A 136 0.44 -4.23 -10.51
N LEU A 137 1.39 -4.68 -9.70
CA LEU A 137 2.58 -3.94 -9.29
C LEU A 137 3.84 -4.57 -9.87
N SER A 138 4.79 -3.75 -10.24
CA SER A 138 6.14 -4.22 -10.54
C SER A 138 6.89 -4.57 -9.25
N LEU A 139 7.93 -5.40 -9.36
CA LEU A 139 8.70 -5.86 -8.21
C LEU A 139 9.26 -4.71 -7.33
N LYS A 140 9.61 -3.57 -7.93
CA LYS A 140 10.07 -2.37 -7.23
C LYS A 140 8.97 -1.61 -6.48
N GLU A 141 7.69 -1.88 -6.80
CA GLU A 141 6.53 -1.31 -6.13
C GLU A 141 6.04 -2.21 -4.98
N ILE A 142 6.72 -3.33 -4.75
CA ILE A 142 6.49 -4.21 -3.60
C ILE A 142 7.50 -3.88 -2.50
N HIS A 143 7.00 -3.67 -1.28
CA HIS A 143 7.87 -3.39 -0.14
C HIS A 143 8.84 -4.55 0.12
N PRO A 144 10.14 -4.30 0.38
CA PRO A 144 11.14 -5.36 0.57
C PRO A 144 10.76 -6.39 1.63
N HIS A 145 10.21 -5.97 2.76
CA HIS A 145 9.77 -6.90 3.81
C HIS A 145 8.56 -7.73 3.36
N GLU A 146 7.64 -7.18 2.60
CA GLU A 146 6.51 -7.90 2.03
C GLU A 146 6.98 -8.99 1.05
N LEU A 147 7.95 -8.67 0.20
CA LEU A 147 8.61 -9.63 -0.68
C LEU A 147 9.32 -10.74 0.12
N GLU A 148 10.05 -10.39 1.18
CA GLU A 148 10.72 -11.36 2.05
C GLU A 148 9.73 -12.28 2.79
N ASN A 149 8.58 -11.76 3.23
CA ASN A 149 7.52 -12.55 3.86
C ASN A 149 6.90 -13.53 2.87
N TYR A 150 6.64 -13.07 1.63
CA TYR A 150 6.20 -13.96 0.55
C TYR A 150 7.24 -15.06 0.27
N ILE A 151 8.53 -14.71 0.10
CA ILE A 151 9.61 -15.67 -0.13
C ILE A 151 9.67 -16.69 1.02
N ARG A 152 9.57 -16.25 2.27
CA ARG A 152 9.53 -17.14 3.43
C ARG A 152 8.39 -18.14 3.33
N SER A 153 7.22 -17.72 2.89
CA SER A 153 6.06 -18.59 2.70
C SER A 153 6.27 -19.63 1.59
N VAL A 154 7.03 -19.29 0.55
CA VAL A 154 7.42 -20.21 -0.52
C VAL A 154 8.43 -21.22 0.01
N LEU A 155 9.49 -20.77 0.70
CA LEU A 155 10.52 -21.64 1.26
C LEU A 155 9.96 -22.68 2.23
N LEU A 156 8.95 -22.36 3.01
CA LEU A 156 8.26 -23.30 3.91
C LEU A 156 7.54 -24.44 3.15
N ARG A 157 7.23 -24.25 1.88
CA ARG A 157 6.54 -25.22 1.02
C ARG A 157 7.47 -25.92 0.02
N THR A 158 8.70 -25.44 -0.07
CA THR A 158 9.72 -26.00 -0.94
C THR A 158 10.53 -27.05 -0.18
N PRO A 159 10.92 -28.18 -0.80
CA PRO A 159 11.77 -29.17 -0.15
C PRO A 159 13.06 -28.53 0.39
N PRO A 160 13.53 -28.93 1.58
CA PRO A 160 14.70 -28.29 2.21
C PRO A 160 16.01 -28.52 1.45
N ASP A 161 16.08 -29.55 0.64
CA ASP A 161 17.20 -29.94 -0.23
C ASP A 161 17.09 -29.38 -1.65
N ALA A 162 16.06 -28.57 -1.94
CA ALA A 162 15.90 -27.95 -3.24
C ALA A 162 17.09 -27.03 -3.58
N ASP A 163 17.58 -27.12 -4.80
CA ASP A 163 18.65 -26.28 -5.30
C ASP A 163 18.16 -24.81 -5.49
N GLU A 164 19.13 -23.92 -5.69
CA GLU A 164 18.85 -22.48 -5.79
C GLU A 164 17.94 -22.13 -6.98
N GLU A 165 18.10 -22.81 -8.11
CA GLU A 165 17.30 -22.57 -9.31
C GLU A 165 15.85 -23.03 -9.11
N THR A 166 15.64 -24.16 -8.44
CA THR A 166 14.30 -24.66 -8.08
C THR A 166 13.59 -23.68 -7.14
N VAL A 167 14.30 -23.16 -6.12
CA VAL A 167 13.76 -22.17 -5.21
C VAL A 167 13.41 -20.87 -5.94
N LEU A 168 14.35 -20.37 -6.76
CA LEU A 168 14.13 -19.15 -7.52
C LEU A 168 12.92 -19.28 -8.45
N ARG A 169 12.78 -20.42 -9.11
CA ARG A 169 11.64 -20.70 -9.98
C ARG A 169 10.34 -20.76 -9.20
N ALA A 170 10.30 -21.45 -8.06
CA ALA A 170 9.11 -21.51 -7.20
C ALA A 170 8.68 -20.12 -6.70
N VAL A 171 9.64 -19.28 -6.32
CA VAL A 171 9.38 -17.88 -5.94
C VAL A 171 8.83 -17.10 -7.13
N PHE A 172 9.46 -17.22 -8.29
CA PHE A 172 9.07 -16.48 -9.48
C PHE A 172 7.68 -16.89 -9.99
N ASP A 173 7.40 -18.17 -10.09
CA ASP A 173 6.11 -18.68 -10.59
C ASP A 173 4.94 -18.28 -9.69
N GLY A 174 5.15 -18.24 -8.39
CA GLY A 174 4.13 -17.84 -7.43
C GLY A 174 3.93 -16.33 -7.30
N LEU A 175 4.77 -15.51 -7.95
CA LEU A 175 4.56 -14.05 -8.00
C LEU A 175 3.42 -13.65 -8.95
N GLY A 176 2.79 -14.59 -9.66
CA GLY A 176 1.72 -14.30 -10.62
C GLY A 176 2.18 -13.41 -11.77
N VAL A 177 3.49 -13.29 -11.95
CA VAL A 177 4.09 -12.35 -12.87
C VAL A 177 3.62 -12.64 -14.27
N ARG A 178 2.85 -11.72 -14.86
CA ARG A 178 2.79 -11.54 -16.31
C ARG A 178 4.18 -11.27 -16.91
N ALA A 179 5.23 -11.29 -16.09
CA ALA A 179 6.61 -11.26 -16.54
C ALA A 179 6.86 -12.53 -17.33
N HIS A 180 6.58 -12.47 -18.60
CA HIS A 180 6.89 -13.52 -19.57
C HIS A 180 8.40 -13.91 -19.56
N ARG A 181 9.20 -13.25 -18.74
CA ARG A 181 10.66 -13.45 -18.65
C ARG A 181 11.20 -13.09 -17.29
N LEU A 182 11.90 -14.02 -16.68
CA LEU A 182 12.83 -13.76 -15.59
C LEU A 182 14.03 -12.98 -16.13
N THR A 183 13.90 -11.65 -16.22
CA THR A 183 15.00 -10.80 -16.70
C THR A 183 16.14 -10.78 -15.68
N ALA A 184 17.37 -10.49 -16.13
CA ALA A 184 18.53 -10.45 -15.24
C ALA A 184 18.33 -9.52 -14.01
N PRO A 185 17.76 -8.31 -14.12
CA PRO A 185 17.47 -7.48 -12.95
C PRO A 185 16.45 -8.09 -11.99
N VAL A 186 15.40 -8.74 -12.50
CA VAL A 186 14.38 -9.41 -11.66
C VAL A 186 15.02 -10.59 -10.94
N ARG A 187 15.79 -11.43 -11.66
CA ARG A 187 16.55 -12.55 -11.07
C ARG A 187 17.44 -12.06 -9.93
N GLN A 188 18.27 -11.07 -10.19
CA GLN A 188 19.18 -10.51 -9.17
C GLN A 188 18.45 -9.99 -7.93
N THR A 189 17.32 -9.33 -8.12
CA THR A 189 16.48 -8.84 -7.00
C THR A 189 15.95 -10.01 -6.16
N LEU A 190 15.42 -11.05 -6.81
CA LEU A 190 14.87 -12.22 -6.13
C LEU A 190 15.97 -13.05 -5.44
N GLU A 191 17.08 -13.30 -6.09
CA GLU A 191 18.23 -14.00 -5.49
C GLU A 191 18.73 -13.27 -4.23
N GLY A 192 18.88 -11.95 -4.31
CA GLY A 192 19.25 -11.12 -3.16
C GLY A 192 18.24 -11.21 -2.02
N ALA A 193 16.94 -11.22 -2.32
CA ALA A 193 15.89 -11.36 -1.31
C ALA A 193 15.87 -12.76 -0.68
N ILE A 194 16.01 -13.82 -1.49
CA ILE A 194 16.10 -15.22 -1.02
C ILE A 194 17.28 -15.38 -0.04
N LEU A 195 18.46 -14.85 -0.42
CA LEU A 195 19.65 -14.90 0.44
C LEU A 195 19.42 -14.20 1.79
N ARG A 196 18.74 -13.02 1.80
CA ARG A 196 18.43 -12.34 3.06
C ARG A 196 17.49 -13.15 3.94
N VAL A 197 16.46 -13.77 3.37
CA VAL A 197 15.52 -14.61 4.13
C VAL A 197 16.24 -15.82 4.73
N ARG A 198 17.06 -16.53 3.95
CA ARG A 198 17.83 -17.70 4.43
C ARG A 198 18.80 -17.33 5.56
N ARG A 199 19.54 -16.23 5.43
CA ARG A 199 20.45 -15.76 6.49
C ARG A 199 19.72 -15.46 7.81
N ARG A 200 18.52 -14.88 7.74
CA ARG A 200 17.73 -14.62 8.96
C ARG A 200 17.19 -15.89 9.60
N GLN A 201 16.89 -16.93 8.80
CA GLN A 201 16.44 -18.23 9.33
C GLN A 201 17.58 -19.00 10.02
N THR A 202 18.83 -18.80 9.63
CA THR A 202 20.00 -19.46 10.25
C THR A 202 20.54 -18.72 11.46
N ALA A 203 20.14 -17.47 11.67
CA ALA A 203 20.62 -16.62 12.78
C ALA A 203 19.66 -16.58 14.00
N GLY A 204 18.52 -17.22 13.93
CA GLY A 204 17.49 -17.30 14.99
C GLY A 204 17.27 -18.72 15.41
#